data_79d1b620bd72d5790366467c8f8ca7e7
#
_entry.id   79d1b620bd72d5790366467c8f8ca7e7
#
_cell.length_a   1.000
_cell.length_b   1.000
_cell.length_c   1.000
_cell.angle_alpha   90.00
_cell.angle_beta   90.00
_cell.angle_gamma   90.00
#
_symmetry.space_group_name_H-M   'P 1'
#
loop_
_entity.id
_entity.type
_entity.pdbx_description
1 polymer ?
#
loop_
_entity_poly.entity_id
_entity_poly.type
_entity_poly.pdbx_seq_one_letter_code
_entity_poly.pdbx_strand_id
1 'polypeptide(L)'
;VEVYRNPETAFTASFFGQPSILKNVDDFHTFTQAEGADKIIVRPEFVKVSRLDEVEKFRSSVSQGVVERVSFRGDNLELQIRVNNSVVTARRSLEKADVREGEIVNVFLYRIFALRGDTVQLIENEAVRDDSVII
;
A
#
# COMPACT_ATOMS: atom_id res chain seq x y z
N VAL A 1 14.42 0.65 -9.37
CA VAL A 1 13.41 -0.42 -9.53
C VAL A 1 14.10 -1.77 -9.53
N GLU A 2 13.68 -2.64 -8.61
CA GLU A 2 14.16 -4.02 -8.56
C GLU A 2 13.25 -4.91 -9.39
N VAL A 3 13.85 -5.81 -10.18
CA VAL A 3 13.11 -6.77 -11.00
C VAL A 3 13.51 -8.18 -10.58
N TYR A 4 12.52 -8.97 -10.24
CA TYR A 4 12.69 -10.38 -9.88
C TYR A 4 12.20 -11.24 -11.03
N ARG A 5 13.05 -12.15 -11.52
CA ARG A 5 12.69 -13.02 -12.64
C ARG A 5 11.94 -14.29 -12.21
N ASN A 6 11.93 -14.55 -10.92
CA ASN A 6 11.22 -15.70 -10.38
C ASN A 6 10.05 -15.23 -9.52
N PRO A 7 8.80 -15.33 -10.02
CA PRO A 7 7.62 -14.92 -9.25
C PRO A 7 7.50 -15.61 -7.89
N GLU A 8 7.94 -16.86 -7.78
CA GLU A 8 7.89 -17.59 -6.52
C GLU A 8 8.74 -16.92 -5.44
N THR A 9 9.88 -16.35 -5.79
CA THR A 9 10.74 -15.64 -4.84
C THR A 9 10.02 -14.41 -4.27
N ALA A 10 9.35 -13.65 -5.12
CA ALA A 10 8.60 -12.48 -4.68
C ALA A 10 7.41 -12.89 -3.81
N PHE A 11 6.69 -13.94 -4.17
CA PHE A 11 5.60 -14.46 -3.37
C PHE A 11 6.10 -14.95 -2.01
N THR A 12 7.22 -15.67 -1.95
CA THR A 12 7.82 -16.11 -0.70
C THR A 12 8.15 -14.90 0.19
N ALA A 13 8.74 -13.86 -0.38
CA ALA A 13 9.07 -12.65 0.36
C ALA A 13 7.81 -11.93 0.88
N SER A 14 6.68 -12.04 0.18
CA SER A 14 5.44 -11.40 0.58
C SER A 14 4.63 -12.19 1.60
N PHE A 15 4.97 -13.47 1.85
CA PHE A 15 4.23 -14.33 2.80
C PHE A 15 4.48 -13.99 4.25
N PHE A 16 5.49 -13.20 4.58
CA PHE A 16 5.74 -12.77 5.97
C PHE A 16 4.80 -11.65 6.43
N GLY A 17 3.94 -11.19 5.57
CA GLY A 17 2.83 -10.31 5.87
C GLY A 17 1.66 -10.76 5.02
N GLN A 18 0.46 -10.27 5.26
CA GLN A 18 -0.70 -10.61 4.45
C GLN A 18 -0.71 -9.73 3.20
N PRO A 19 -0.29 -10.24 2.03
CA PRO A 19 -0.27 -9.41 0.83
C PRO A 19 -1.68 -9.07 0.38
N SER A 20 -1.85 -7.87 -0.16
CA SER A 20 -3.08 -7.45 -0.80
C SER A 20 -2.89 -7.49 -2.30
N ILE A 21 -3.87 -7.99 -3.03
CA ILE A 21 -3.87 -7.98 -4.49
C ILE A 21 -4.80 -6.87 -4.93
N LEU A 22 -4.26 -5.87 -5.62
CA LEU A 22 -5.05 -4.76 -6.12
C LEU A 22 -5.78 -5.17 -7.39
N LYS A 23 -7.06 -4.84 -7.47
CA LYS A 23 -7.86 -5.09 -8.67
C LYS A 23 -7.50 -4.10 -9.79
N ASN A 24 -7.15 -2.88 -9.41
CA ASN A 24 -6.81 -1.84 -10.37
C ASN A 24 -5.82 -0.87 -9.73
N VAL A 25 -4.66 -0.69 -10.34
CA VAL A 25 -3.64 0.24 -9.86
C VAL A 25 -4.12 1.70 -9.98
N ASP A 26 -5.08 1.97 -10.85
CA ASP A 26 -5.64 3.32 -11.00
C ASP A 26 -6.40 3.81 -9.75
N ASP A 27 -6.72 2.89 -8.82
CA ASP A 27 -7.24 3.28 -7.52
C ASP A 27 -6.19 4.08 -6.72
N PHE A 28 -4.91 3.97 -7.10
CA PHE A 28 -3.77 4.65 -6.48
C PHE A 28 -2.94 5.33 -7.57
N HIS A 29 -2.96 6.63 -7.65
CA HIS A 29 -2.58 7.43 -8.82
C HIS A 29 -1.09 7.57 -9.13
N THR A 30 -0.17 7.06 -8.35
CA THR A 30 1.24 7.40 -8.47
C THR A 30 2.15 6.24 -8.87
N PHE A 31 1.62 5.31 -9.68
CA PHE A 31 2.35 4.14 -10.14
C PHE A 31 2.20 3.93 -11.66
N THR A 32 2.63 4.92 -12.44
CA THR A 32 2.51 4.83 -13.90
C THR A 32 3.32 3.68 -14.49
N GLN A 33 4.43 3.28 -13.83
CA GLN A 33 5.25 2.16 -14.29
C GLN A 33 4.55 0.80 -14.12
N ALA A 34 3.47 0.74 -13.36
CA ALA A 34 2.69 -0.48 -13.18
C ALA A 34 1.62 -0.68 -14.25
N GLU A 35 1.46 0.27 -15.16
CA GLU A 35 0.47 0.18 -16.24
C GLU A 35 0.70 -1.08 -17.06
N GLY A 36 -0.37 -1.82 -17.29
CA GLY A 36 -0.33 -3.06 -18.06
C GLY A 36 0.17 -4.29 -17.27
N ALA A 37 0.42 -4.17 -15.98
CA ALA A 37 0.79 -5.32 -15.15
C ALA A 37 -0.38 -6.31 -15.03
N ASP A 38 -0.05 -7.61 -14.98
CA ASP A 38 -1.05 -8.67 -14.82
C ASP A 38 -1.66 -8.67 -13.44
N LYS A 39 -0.82 -8.44 -12.41
CA LYS A 39 -1.22 -8.36 -11.01
C LYS A 39 -0.40 -7.30 -10.30
N ILE A 40 -1.03 -6.66 -9.32
CA ILE A 40 -0.37 -5.71 -8.41
C ILE A 40 -0.52 -6.27 -6.99
N ILE A 41 0.60 -6.43 -6.31
CA ILE A 41 0.62 -6.96 -4.95
C ILE A 41 1.22 -5.91 -4.02
N VAL A 42 0.58 -5.71 -2.88
CA VAL A 42 1.03 -4.76 -1.86
C VAL A 42 1.22 -5.46 -0.53
N ARG A 43 2.37 -5.26 0.10
CA ARG A 43 2.62 -5.75 1.46
C ARG A 43 2.13 -4.73 2.48
N PRO A 44 1.68 -5.16 3.67
CA PRO A 44 1.18 -4.22 4.69
C PRO A 44 2.20 -3.15 5.07
N GLU A 45 3.49 -3.48 5.13
CA GLU A 45 4.54 -2.52 5.49
C GLU A 45 4.77 -1.44 4.44
N PHE A 46 4.20 -1.59 3.24
CA PHE A 46 4.26 -0.58 2.17
C PHE A 46 3.08 0.40 2.23
N VAL A 47 2.17 0.20 3.18
CA VAL A 47 0.94 1.00 3.29
C VAL A 47 1.03 1.88 4.52
N LYS A 48 0.86 3.18 4.32
CA LYS A 48 0.76 4.13 5.43
C LYS A 48 -0.67 4.64 5.50
N VAL A 49 -1.24 4.63 6.69
CA VAL A 49 -2.58 5.13 6.96
C VAL A 49 -2.49 6.31 7.89
N SER A 50 -3.21 7.37 7.57
CA SER A 50 -3.36 8.51 8.46
C SER A 50 -4.83 8.92 8.53
N ARG A 51 -5.24 9.41 9.72
CA ARG A 51 -6.56 10.02 9.88
C ARG A 51 -6.60 11.32 9.09
N LEU A 52 -7.79 11.77 8.73
CA LEU A 52 -7.93 13.00 7.94
C LEU A 52 -7.40 14.24 8.67
N ASP A 53 -7.37 14.20 10.01
CA ASP A 53 -6.87 15.28 10.86
C ASP A 53 -5.37 15.20 11.15
N GLU A 54 -4.69 14.17 10.68
CA GLU A 54 -3.24 14.00 10.88
C GLU A 54 -2.46 14.64 9.73
N VAL A 55 -1.24 15.10 10.05
CA VAL A 55 -0.34 15.65 9.03
C VAL A 55 0.21 14.53 8.17
N GLU A 56 0.17 14.72 6.86
CA GLU A 56 0.66 13.74 5.89
C GLU A 56 1.68 14.40 4.97
N LYS A 57 2.90 13.81 4.89
CA LYS A 57 3.99 14.35 4.06
C LYS A 57 3.65 14.35 2.57
N PHE A 58 2.99 13.30 2.10
CA PHE A 58 2.65 13.15 0.68
C PHE A 58 1.16 13.42 0.42
N ARG A 59 0.67 14.50 0.99
CA ARG A 59 -0.76 14.82 1.02
C ARG A 59 -1.44 14.81 -0.36
N SER A 60 -0.74 15.26 -1.39
CA SER A 60 -1.29 15.30 -2.75
C SER A 60 -1.34 13.94 -3.43
N SER A 61 -0.69 12.93 -2.87
CA SER A 61 -0.55 11.60 -3.45
C SER A 61 -1.26 10.52 -2.66
N VAL A 62 -2.03 10.90 -1.64
CA VAL A 62 -2.81 9.93 -0.86
C VAL A 62 -4.13 9.63 -1.55
N SER A 63 -4.65 8.45 -1.31
CA SER A 63 -6.00 8.06 -1.67
C SER A 63 -6.84 7.99 -0.42
N GLN A 64 -8.14 8.24 -0.52
CA GLN A 64 -9.04 8.07 0.61
C GLN A 64 -9.66 6.68 0.56
N GLY A 65 -9.76 6.05 1.72
CA GLY A 65 -10.38 4.76 1.85
C GLY A 65 -11.24 4.68 3.10
N VAL A 66 -12.04 3.62 3.17
CA VAL A 66 -12.91 3.34 4.31
C VAL A 66 -12.36 2.13 5.05
N VAL A 67 -12.21 2.26 6.36
CA VAL A 67 -11.77 1.17 7.21
C VAL A 67 -12.89 0.14 7.33
N GLU A 68 -12.68 -1.05 6.80
CA GLU A 68 -13.67 -2.12 6.84
C GLU A 68 -13.51 -2.99 8.07
N ARG A 69 -12.27 -3.16 8.56
CA ARG A 69 -12.00 -4.03 9.70
C ARG A 69 -10.79 -3.53 10.46
N VAL A 70 -10.87 -3.63 11.79
CA VAL A 70 -9.77 -3.33 12.71
C VAL A 70 -9.51 -4.56 13.55
N SER A 71 -8.26 -5.02 13.60
CA SER A 71 -7.86 -6.16 14.41
C SER A 71 -6.66 -5.78 15.28
N PHE A 72 -6.74 -6.09 16.57
CA PHE A 72 -5.63 -5.89 17.49
C PHE A 72 -4.65 -7.06 17.37
N ARG A 73 -3.37 -6.75 17.15
CA ARG A 73 -2.32 -7.76 16.92
C ARG A 73 -1.23 -7.74 18.00
N GLY A 74 -1.54 -7.24 19.18
CA GLY A 74 -0.60 -7.20 20.31
C GLY A 74 0.20 -5.90 20.34
N ASP A 75 1.02 -5.64 19.35
CA ASP A 75 1.88 -4.44 19.25
C ASP A 75 1.38 -3.40 18.25
N ASN A 76 0.36 -3.73 17.48
CA ASN A 76 -0.20 -2.81 16.49
C ASN A 76 -1.66 -3.14 16.19
N LEU A 77 -2.31 -2.24 15.47
CA LEU A 77 -3.62 -2.48 14.85
C LEU A 77 -3.41 -2.87 13.40
N GLU A 78 -4.07 -3.93 12.97
CA GLU A 78 -4.13 -4.31 11.57
C GLU A 78 -5.46 -3.83 10.99
N LEU A 79 -5.39 -3.06 9.92
CA LEU A 79 -6.54 -2.42 9.29
C LEU A 79 -6.76 -3.00 7.90
N GLN A 80 -8.01 -3.32 7.58
CA GLN A 80 -8.39 -3.60 6.20
C GLN A 80 -9.18 -2.40 5.69
N ILE A 81 -8.69 -1.81 4.59
CA ILE A 81 -9.17 -0.54 4.08
C ILE A 81 -9.57 -0.70 2.62
N ARG A 82 -10.80 -0.32 2.30
CA ARG A 82 -11.28 -0.30 0.93
C ARG A 82 -10.99 1.04 0.30
N VAL A 83 -10.23 1.00 -0.80
CA VAL A 83 -9.97 2.16 -1.65
C VAL A 83 -10.54 1.84 -3.02
N ASN A 84 -11.67 2.45 -3.36
CA ASN A 84 -12.44 2.14 -4.57
C ASN A 84 -12.76 0.64 -4.65
N ASN A 85 -12.20 -0.08 -5.61
CA ASN A 85 -12.46 -1.51 -5.80
C ASN A 85 -11.39 -2.41 -5.16
N SER A 86 -10.40 -1.84 -4.51
CA SER A 86 -9.29 -2.58 -3.91
C SER A 86 -9.35 -2.55 -2.39
N VAL A 87 -8.93 -3.63 -1.76
CA VAL A 87 -8.79 -3.70 -0.30
C VAL A 87 -7.33 -3.89 0.03
N VAL A 88 -6.80 -3.03 0.88
CA VAL A 88 -5.40 -3.11 1.33
C VAL A 88 -5.36 -3.36 2.82
N THR A 89 -4.32 -4.07 3.27
CA THR A 89 -4.04 -4.27 4.68
C THR A 89 -2.94 -3.32 5.10
N ALA A 90 -3.14 -2.63 6.23
CA ALA A 90 -2.16 -1.71 6.78
C ALA A 90 -1.98 -1.99 8.26
N ARG A 91 -0.84 -1.59 8.80
CA ARG A 91 -0.56 -1.66 10.23
C ARG A 91 -0.44 -0.26 10.80
N ARG A 92 -1.01 -0.06 11.97
CA ARG A 92 -0.98 1.23 12.65
C ARG A 92 -0.45 1.05 14.06
N SER A 93 0.43 1.93 14.47
CA SER A 93 1.00 1.92 15.81
C SER A 93 -0.08 2.18 16.87
N LEU A 94 -0.01 1.48 18.00
CA LEU A 94 -0.88 1.73 19.14
C LEU A 94 -0.63 3.08 19.80
N GLU A 95 0.50 3.71 19.51
CA GLU A 95 0.83 5.05 20.04
C GLU A 95 0.04 6.16 19.35
N LYS A 96 -0.48 5.87 18.16
CA LYS A 96 -1.30 6.84 17.43
C LYS A 96 -2.75 6.73 17.85
N ALA A 97 -3.52 7.78 17.55
CA ALA A 97 -4.95 7.78 17.84
C ALA A 97 -5.67 6.61 17.17
N ASP A 98 -6.69 6.09 17.84
CA ASP A 98 -7.46 4.97 17.33
C ASP A 98 -8.16 5.29 16.02
N VAL A 99 -8.26 4.26 15.18
CA VAL A 99 -9.04 4.28 13.94
C VAL A 99 -10.16 3.26 14.09
N ARG A 100 -11.37 3.61 13.68
CA ARG A 100 -12.56 2.78 13.83
C ARG A 100 -13.07 2.27 12.50
N GLU A 101 -13.79 1.16 12.54
CA GLU A 101 -14.50 0.66 11.38
C GLU A 101 -15.49 1.69 10.87
N GLY A 102 -15.55 1.86 9.54
CA GLY A 102 -16.38 2.87 8.91
C GLY A 102 -15.74 4.24 8.77
N GLU A 103 -14.59 4.46 9.41
CA GLU A 103 -13.89 5.75 9.34
C GLU A 103 -13.23 5.92 7.98
N ILE A 104 -13.25 7.15 7.45
CA ILE A 104 -12.54 7.52 6.23
C ILE A 104 -11.13 7.93 6.62
N VAL A 105 -10.13 7.34 5.95
CA VAL A 105 -8.72 7.59 6.22
C VAL A 105 -7.97 7.89 4.93
N ASN A 106 -6.80 8.48 5.07
CA ASN A 106 -5.86 8.63 3.96
C ASN A 106 -4.97 7.40 3.88
N VAL A 107 -4.75 6.91 2.67
CA VAL A 107 -3.92 5.73 2.39
C VAL A 107 -2.82 6.14 1.42
N PHE A 108 -1.58 5.87 1.78
CA PHE A 108 -0.43 6.11 0.93
C PHE A 108 0.33 4.81 0.72
N LEU A 109 0.57 4.44 -0.53
CA LEU A 109 1.37 3.26 -0.88
C LEU A 109 2.78 3.72 -1.23
N TYR A 110 3.78 3.26 -0.47
CA TYR A 110 5.18 3.57 -0.76
C TYR A 110 5.70 2.79 -1.96
N ARG A 111 5.31 1.53 -2.06
CA ARG A 111 5.81 0.58 -3.06
C ARG A 111 4.76 -0.44 -3.40
N ILE A 112 4.92 -1.06 -4.55
CA ILE A 112 4.09 -2.18 -4.98
C ILE A 112 4.97 -3.20 -5.70
N PHE A 113 4.47 -4.44 -5.80
CA PHE A 113 5.01 -5.41 -6.73
C PHE A 113 4.10 -5.49 -7.95
N ALA A 114 4.67 -5.35 -9.14
CA ALA A 114 3.95 -5.52 -10.40
C ALA A 114 4.41 -6.81 -11.05
N LEU A 115 3.48 -7.70 -11.36
CA LEU A 115 3.76 -8.98 -12.01
C LEU A 115 3.44 -8.86 -13.50
N ARG A 116 4.40 -9.24 -14.36
CA ARG A 116 4.26 -9.26 -15.81
C ARG A 116 4.85 -10.54 -16.35
N GLY A 117 3.99 -11.48 -16.75
CA GLY A 117 4.44 -12.78 -17.20
C GLY A 117 5.26 -13.48 -16.11
N ASP A 118 6.54 -13.76 -16.39
CA ASP A 118 7.46 -14.43 -15.48
C ASP A 118 8.34 -13.47 -14.66
N THR A 119 8.10 -12.16 -14.76
CA THR A 119 8.89 -11.16 -14.03
C THR A 119 8.08 -10.49 -12.93
N VAL A 120 8.76 -10.13 -11.85
CA VAL A 120 8.20 -9.35 -10.75
C VAL A 120 9.06 -8.12 -10.56
N GLN A 121 8.42 -6.96 -10.60
CA GLN A 121 9.08 -5.67 -10.50
C GLN A 121 8.63 -4.96 -9.23
N LEU A 122 9.60 -4.53 -8.42
CA LEU A 122 9.32 -3.67 -7.26
C LEU A 122 9.34 -2.22 -7.74
N ILE A 123 8.20 -1.53 -7.58
CA ILE A 123 8.04 -0.16 -8.06
C ILE A 123 7.80 0.76 -6.87
N GLU A 124 8.60 1.82 -6.77
CA GLU A 124 8.45 2.85 -5.76
C GLU A 124 7.44 3.90 -6.24
N ASN A 125 6.66 4.43 -5.31
CA ASN A 125 5.73 5.52 -5.59
C ASN A 125 6.49 6.74 -6.11
N GLU A 126 6.01 7.34 -7.18
CA GLU A 126 6.65 8.49 -7.83
C GLU A 126 6.81 9.67 -6.88
N ALA A 127 5.85 9.88 -5.96
CA ALA A 127 5.93 10.97 -4.98
C ALA A 127 7.14 10.81 -4.05
N VAL A 128 7.47 9.57 -3.67
CA VAL A 128 8.64 9.28 -2.84
C VAL A 128 9.93 9.56 -3.62
N ARG A 129 9.97 9.15 -4.88
CA ARG A 129 11.13 9.38 -5.76
C ARG A 129 11.36 10.87 -5.96
N ASP A 130 10.31 11.63 -6.22
CA ASP A 130 10.39 13.07 -6.43
C ASP A 130 10.89 13.78 -5.18
N ASP A 131 10.40 13.37 -3.99
CA ASP A 131 10.85 13.93 -2.72
C ASP A 131 12.34 13.65 -2.47
N SER A 132 12.82 12.47 -2.84
CA SER A 132 14.22 12.10 -2.64
C SER A 132 15.18 12.84 -3.56
N VAL A 133 14.68 13.38 -4.67
CA VAL A 133 15.48 14.17 -5.63
C VAL A 133 15.59 15.63 -5.20
N ILE A 134 14.63 16.12 -4.44
CA ILE A 134 14.60 17.51 -3.95
C ILE A 134 15.37 17.58 -2.63
N ILE A 135 16.65 17.74 -2.70
CA ILE A 135 17.48 17.87 -1.49
C ILE A 135 18.03 19.29 -1.40
#